data_71ac0f2c8bfe029928b000630cf416bf
#
_entry.id   71ac0f2c8bfe029928b000630cf416bf
#
_cell.length_a   1.000
_cell.length_b   1.000
_cell.length_c   1.000
_cell.angle_alpha   90.00
_cell.angle_beta   90.00
_cell.angle_gamma   90.00
#
_symmetry.space_group_name_H-M   'P 1'
#
loop_
_entity.id
_entity.type
_entity.pdbx_description
1 polymer ?
#
loop_
_entity_poly.entity_id
_entity_poly.type
_entity_poly.pdbx_seq_one_letter_code
_entity_poly.pdbx_strand_id
1 'polypeptide(L)'
;KQGGIDIFIATDVDARGLDVNDVTHVFNYHIPFDSESYVHRIGRTGRGGKTGEAITLVSPNELRTIKRIEKDVGTKMTTQVIPTRMEVQNNRADALIAKISETKVTENAINLVKTLQHDLDIVTIAHLLASLVQEENFVKGKDNIGLGLEEIELLIERAMQNRDGGGGRNRGGYRRNRSGGGRSSRHGRNGRSSGSRSGGGRRDSRNGGQGRKRG
;
A
#
# COMPACT_ATOMS: atom_id res chain seq x y z
N LYS A 1 7.87 -25.64 -2.35
CA LYS A 1 6.46 -25.33 -1.95
C LYS A 1 6.06 -26.28 -0.83
N GLN A 2 6.75 -26.25 0.28
CA GLN A 2 6.36 -26.93 1.52
C GLN A 2 5.55 -25.89 2.29
N GLY A 3 4.23 -26.12 2.43
CA GLY A 3 3.31 -25.23 3.13
C GLY A 3 3.76 -24.95 4.55
N GLY A 4 4.34 -23.79 4.77
CA GLY A 4 4.88 -23.34 6.06
C GLY A 4 4.89 -21.84 6.21
N ILE A 5 4.35 -21.09 5.22
CA ILE A 5 4.27 -19.63 5.28
C ILE A 5 2.82 -19.24 5.04
N ASP A 6 2.19 -18.68 6.06
CA ASP A 6 0.81 -18.22 6.00
C ASP A 6 0.69 -16.81 5.40
N ILE A 7 1.69 -15.95 5.62
CA ILE A 7 1.73 -14.58 5.14
C ILE A 7 3.07 -14.32 4.46
N PHE A 8 3.02 -13.82 3.23
CA PHE A 8 4.19 -13.43 2.46
C PHE A 8 4.14 -11.93 2.15
N ILE A 9 5.21 -11.21 2.49
CA ILE A 9 5.33 -9.77 2.22
C ILE A 9 6.41 -9.58 1.15
N ALA A 10 6.06 -8.89 0.06
CA ALA A 10 6.97 -8.63 -1.05
C ALA A 10 6.77 -7.23 -1.63
N THR A 11 7.81 -6.72 -2.26
CA THR A 11 7.75 -5.55 -3.14
C THR A 11 7.37 -5.99 -4.56
N ASP A 12 7.03 -5.02 -5.44
CA ASP A 12 6.73 -5.33 -6.86
C ASP A 12 7.91 -5.98 -7.59
N VAL A 13 9.13 -5.65 -7.20
CA VAL A 13 10.36 -6.21 -7.80
C VAL A 13 10.52 -7.67 -7.40
N ASP A 14 10.35 -7.97 -6.12
CA ASP A 14 10.45 -9.32 -5.59
C ASP A 14 9.33 -10.22 -6.11
N ALA A 15 8.12 -9.67 -6.22
CA ALA A 15 6.95 -10.40 -6.69
C ALA A 15 7.04 -10.82 -8.17
N ARG A 16 7.82 -10.10 -9.00
CA ARG A 16 8.05 -10.47 -10.42
C ARG A 16 8.96 -11.67 -10.60
N GLY A 17 9.86 -11.92 -9.65
CA GLY A 17 10.80 -13.06 -9.67
C GLY A 17 10.28 -14.31 -8.98
N LEU A 18 9.19 -14.22 -8.23
CA LEU A 18 8.64 -15.32 -7.44
C LEU A 18 7.37 -15.86 -8.09
N ASP A 19 7.38 -17.15 -8.37
CA ASP A 19 6.17 -17.87 -8.81
C ASP A 19 5.26 -18.18 -7.61
N VAL A 20 4.73 -17.12 -6.98
CA VAL A 20 3.73 -17.20 -5.91
C VAL A 20 2.36 -17.05 -6.56
N ASN A 21 1.69 -18.16 -6.71
CA ASN A 21 0.34 -18.24 -7.25
C ASN A 21 -0.55 -18.99 -6.26
N ASP A 22 -1.85 -18.92 -6.47
CA ASP A 22 -2.83 -19.67 -5.65
C ASP A 22 -2.93 -19.21 -4.20
N VAL A 23 -2.66 -17.91 -3.93
CA VAL A 23 -2.93 -17.34 -2.62
C VAL A 23 -4.43 -17.05 -2.46
N THR A 24 -4.94 -17.18 -1.26
CA THR A 24 -6.36 -16.91 -0.97
C THR A 24 -6.68 -15.41 -0.99
N HIS A 25 -5.73 -14.59 -0.52
CA HIS A 25 -5.89 -13.15 -0.39
C HIS A 25 -4.68 -12.40 -0.94
N VAL A 26 -4.92 -11.23 -1.54
CA VAL A 26 -3.88 -10.26 -1.91
C VAL A 26 -4.16 -8.95 -1.20
N PHE A 27 -3.20 -8.48 -0.42
CA PHE A 27 -3.26 -7.19 0.24
C PHE A 27 -2.37 -6.17 -0.46
N ASN A 28 -2.97 -5.14 -1.06
CA ASN A 28 -2.24 -3.99 -1.55
C ASN A 28 -2.12 -2.94 -0.45
N TYR A 29 -0.95 -2.85 0.18
CA TYR A 29 -0.67 -1.83 1.19
C TYR A 29 -0.56 -0.43 0.58
N HIS A 30 -0.01 -0.34 -0.64
CA HIS A 30 -0.03 0.87 -1.46
C HIS A 30 -0.72 0.58 -2.78
N ILE A 31 -1.49 1.55 -3.25
CA ILE A 31 -2.13 1.49 -4.57
C ILE A 31 -1.04 1.53 -5.65
N PRO A 32 -1.04 0.61 -6.62
CA PRO A 32 -0.16 0.71 -7.77
C PRO A 32 -0.48 1.93 -8.62
N PHE A 33 0.54 2.45 -9.29
CA PHE A 33 0.41 3.65 -10.10
C PHE A 33 -0.51 3.47 -11.31
N ASP A 34 -0.53 2.27 -11.89
CA ASP A 34 -1.29 1.93 -13.09
C ASP A 34 -2.18 0.71 -12.89
N SER A 35 -3.20 0.59 -13.75
CA SER A 35 -4.21 -0.45 -13.69
C SER A 35 -3.66 -1.83 -14.05
N GLU A 36 -2.63 -1.90 -14.91
CA GLU A 36 -2.00 -3.15 -15.30
C GLU A 36 -1.24 -3.77 -14.12
N SER A 37 -0.44 -2.97 -13.42
CA SER A 37 0.22 -3.41 -12.18
C SER A 37 -0.78 -3.87 -11.13
N TYR A 38 -1.93 -3.18 -11.02
CA TYR A 38 -3.01 -3.62 -10.13
C TYR A 38 -3.52 -5.01 -10.49
N VAL A 39 -3.84 -5.24 -11.75
CA VAL A 39 -4.33 -6.55 -12.24
C VAL A 39 -3.27 -7.64 -12.03
N HIS A 40 -2.00 -7.35 -12.29
CA HIS A 40 -0.91 -8.29 -12.07
C HIS A 40 -0.75 -8.69 -10.60
N ARG A 41 -0.97 -7.75 -9.66
CA ARG A 41 -0.93 -8.06 -8.23
C ARG A 41 -2.12 -8.92 -7.81
N ILE A 42 -3.34 -8.49 -8.11
CA ILE A 42 -4.55 -9.24 -7.72
C ILE A 42 -4.64 -10.59 -8.44
N GLY A 43 -4.05 -10.69 -9.63
CA GLY A 43 -3.97 -11.95 -10.38
C GLY A 43 -3.09 -13.04 -9.74
N ARG A 44 -2.61 -12.87 -8.50
CA ARG A 44 -2.01 -13.93 -7.69
C ARG A 44 -3.05 -14.77 -6.97
N THR A 45 -4.29 -14.28 -6.84
CA THR A 45 -5.43 -15.00 -6.26
C THR A 45 -6.50 -15.27 -7.32
N GLY A 46 -7.48 -16.08 -7.02
CA GLY A 46 -8.63 -16.37 -7.88
C GLY A 46 -8.28 -17.11 -9.18
N ARG A 47 -7.25 -17.95 -9.19
CA ARG A 47 -6.81 -18.69 -10.38
C ARG A 47 -7.42 -20.09 -10.43
N GLY A 48 -7.51 -20.64 -11.65
CA GLY A 48 -7.93 -22.02 -11.84
C GLY A 48 -9.37 -22.33 -11.41
N GLY A 49 -10.26 -21.33 -11.49
CA GLY A 49 -11.66 -21.48 -11.05
C GLY A 49 -11.87 -21.36 -9.55
N LYS A 50 -10.83 -21.03 -8.78
CA LYS A 50 -10.92 -20.77 -7.35
C LYS A 50 -11.38 -19.34 -7.10
N THR A 51 -12.08 -19.11 -6.00
CA THR A 51 -12.39 -17.77 -5.48
C THR A 51 -11.18 -17.19 -4.80
N GLY A 52 -11.00 -15.87 -4.90
CA GLY A 52 -9.93 -15.15 -4.25
C GLY A 52 -10.38 -13.74 -3.85
N GLU A 53 -9.72 -13.17 -2.88
CA GLU A 53 -10.03 -11.84 -2.37
C GLU A 53 -8.85 -10.89 -2.53
N ALA A 54 -9.12 -9.67 -3.00
CA ALA A 54 -8.13 -8.62 -3.14
C ALA A 54 -8.55 -7.40 -2.30
N ILE A 55 -7.73 -7.07 -1.33
CA ILE A 55 -7.97 -5.95 -0.39
C ILE A 55 -6.94 -4.86 -0.67
N THR A 56 -7.40 -3.62 -0.86
CA THR A 56 -6.52 -2.49 -1.12
C THR A 56 -6.75 -1.41 -0.06
N LEU A 57 -5.69 -1.02 0.65
CA LEU A 57 -5.74 0.11 1.56
C LEU A 57 -5.69 1.40 0.76
N VAL A 58 -6.63 2.29 1.04
CA VAL A 58 -6.83 3.54 0.28
C VAL A 58 -6.84 4.71 1.24
N SER A 59 -5.97 5.68 1.01
CA SER A 59 -6.04 6.98 1.68
C SER A 59 -7.01 7.91 0.94
N PRO A 60 -7.53 8.97 1.61
CA PRO A 60 -8.44 9.92 0.98
C PRO A 60 -7.90 10.55 -0.31
N ASN A 61 -6.60 10.77 -0.38
CA ASN A 61 -5.95 11.37 -1.55
C ASN A 61 -5.89 10.41 -2.76
N GLU A 62 -6.00 9.12 -2.52
CA GLU A 62 -5.88 8.06 -3.53
C GLU A 62 -7.24 7.64 -4.12
N LEU A 63 -8.36 8.18 -3.64
CA LEU A 63 -9.70 7.86 -4.15
C LEU A 63 -9.83 8.06 -5.66
N ARG A 64 -9.16 9.09 -6.21
CA ARG A 64 -9.15 9.32 -7.67
C ARG A 64 -8.42 8.22 -8.43
N THR A 65 -7.35 7.70 -7.87
CA THR A 65 -6.58 6.60 -8.46
C THR A 65 -7.42 5.33 -8.49
N ILE A 66 -8.10 5.00 -7.39
CA ILE A 66 -9.04 3.86 -7.33
C ILE A 66 -10.13 3.99 -8.38
N LYS A 67 -10.79 5.14 -8.50
CA LYS A 67 -11.84 5.35 -9.51
C LYS A 67 -11.34 5.21 -10.94
N ARG A 68 -10.08 5.59 -11.21
CA ARG A 68 -9.45 5.35 -12.51
C ARG A 68 -9.23 3.85 -12.73
N ILE A 69 -8.66 3.14 -11.74
CA ILE A 69 -8.43 1.69 -11.83
C ILE A 69 -9.75 0.94 -12.04
N GLU A 70 -10.81 1.26 -11.27
CA GLU A 70 -12.14 0.67 -11.47
C GLU A 70 -12.66 0.82 -12.89
N LYS A 71 -12.47 2.02 -13.47
CA LYS A 71 -12.88 2.32 -14.84
C LYS A 71 -12.07 1.52 -15.86
N ASP A 72 -10.76 1.44 -15.68
CA ASP A 72 -9.85 0.78 -16.62
C ASP A 72 -10.03 -0.74 -16.58
N VAL A 73 -10.25 -1.30 -15.38
CA VAL A 73 -10.47 -2.74 -15.17
C VAL A 73 -11.94 -3.14 -15.47
N GLY A 74 -12.87 -2.19 -15.47
CA GLY A 74 -14.28 -2.44 -15.72
C GLY A 74 -15.02 -3.09 -14.54
N THR A 75 -14.46 -3.01 -13.32
CA THR A 75 -15.03 -3.63 -12.11
C THR A 75 -15.12 -2.60 -10.99
N LYS A 76 -16.22 -2.61 -10.24
CA LYS A 76 -16.36 -1.78 -9.04
C LYS A 76 -15.79 -2.51 -7.82
N MET A 77 -15.11 -1.76 -6.98
CA MET A 77 -14.59 -2.25 -5.70
C MET A 77 -15.59 -1.92 -4.60
N THR A 78 -15.78 -2.85 -3.67
CA THR A 78 -16.61 -2.64 -2.50
C THR A 78 -15.82 -1.89 -1.45
N THR A 79 -16.36 -0.76 -0.97
CA THR A 79 -15.75 0.00 0.11
C THR A 79 -16.05 -0.68 1.45
N GLN A 80 -15.03 -0.89 2.25
CA GLN A 80 -15.15 -1.41 3.61
C GLN A 80 -14.42 -0.51 4.59
N VAL A 81 -14.92 -0.47 5.82
CA VAL A 81 -14.27 0.23 6.93
C VAL A 81 -13.31 -0.73 7.62
N ILE A 82 -12.18 -0.21 8.05
CA ILE A 82 -11.26 -0.99 8.87
C ILE A 82 -11.93 -1.24 10.23
N PRO A 83 -12.07 -2.50 10.66
CA PRO A 83 -12.72 -2.80 11.93
C PRO A 83 -11.99 -2.13 13.11
N THR A 84 -12.75 -1.70 14.08
CA THR A 84 -12.20 -1.17 15.34
C THR A 84 -11.46 -2.26 16.10
N ARG A 85 -10.55 -1.86 16.99
CA ARG A 85 -9.85 -2.82 17.87
C ARG A 85 -10.85 -3.66 18.68
N MET A 86 -11.92 -3.05 19.16
CA MET A 86 -12.94 -3.72 19.95
C MET A 86 -13.69 -4.78 19.12
N GLU A 87 -14.07 -4.46 17.88
CA GLU A 87 -14.72 -5.43 16.98
C GLU A 87 -13.79 -6.61 16.67
N VAL A 88 -12.50 -6.33 16.39
CA VAL A 88 -11.52 -7.41 16.18
C VAL A 88 -11.36 -8.27 17.42
N GLN A 89 -11.34 -7.66 18.62
CA GLN A 89 -11.21 -8.39 19.87
C GLN A 89 -12.44 -9.24 20.16
N ASN A 90 -13.65 -8.72 19.92
CA ASN A 90 -14.89 -9.49 20.09
C ASN A 90 -14.94 -10.68 19.12
N ASN A 91 -14.62 -10.46 17.84
CA ASN A 91 -14.58 -11.53 16.83
C ASN A 91 -13.57 -12.63 17.22
N ARG A 92 -12.41 -12.26 17.79
CA ARG A 92 -11.43 -13.23 18.30
C ARG A 92 -11.93 -13.98 19.52
N ALA A 93 -12.64 -13.29 20.42
CA ALA A 93 -13.24 -13.94 21.59
C ALA A 93 -14.30 -14.96 21.17
N ASP A 94 -15.18 -14.60 20.23
CA ASP A 94 -16.21 -15.50 19.70
C ASP A 94 -15.60 -16.72 18.99
N ALA A 95 -14.57 -16.50 18.17
CA ALA A 95 -13.84 -17.59 17.52
C ALA A 95 -13.13 -18.49 18.53
N LEU A 96 -12.58 -17.92 19.62
CA LEU A 96 -11.97 -18.69 20.70
C LEU A 96 -13.01 -19.54 21.43
N ILE A 97 -14.17 -18.99 21.76
CA ILE A 97 -15.28 -19.71 22.41
C ILE A 97 -15.72 -20.89 21.52
N ALA A 98 -15.92 -20.65 20.23
CA ALA A 98 -16.25 -21.71 19.28
C ALA A 98 -15.18 -22.81 19.26
N LYS A 99 -13.90 -22.42 19.18
CA LYS A 99 -12.77 -23.36 19.19
C LYS A 99 -12.69 -24.18 20.49
N ILE A 100 -12.91 -23.56 21.63
CA ILE A 100 -12.96 -24.26 22.93
C ILE A 100 -14.08 -25.32 22.94
N SER A 101 -15.27 -24.94 22.43
CA SER A 101 -16.43 -25.84 22.39
C SER A 101 -16.21 -27.07 21.50
N GLU A 102 -15.40 -26.96 20.47
CA GLU A 102 -15.07 -28.04 19.53
C GLU A 102 -13.84 -28.86 19.97
N THR A 103 -13.04 -28.33 20.91
CA THR A 103 -11.77 -28.94 21.29
C THR A 103 -12.01 -30.18 22.15
N LYS A 104 -11.40 -31.29 21.76
CA LYS A 104 -11.42 -32.53 22.54
C LYS A 104 -10.42 -32.49 23.70
N VAL A 105 -10.85 -32.92 24.87
CA VAL A 105 -9.99 -33.01 26.04
C VAL A 105 -8.96 -34.12 25.85
N THR A 106 -7.68 -33.79 26.08
CA THR A 106 -6.56 -34.73 25.97
C THR A 106 -6.14 -35.21 27.36
N GLU A 107 -5.51 -36.41 27.44
CA GLU A 107 -4.96 -36.92 28.69
C GLU A 107 -3.92 -35.98 29.32
N ASN A 108 -3.09 -35.34 28.49
CA ASN A 108 -2.12 -34.35 28.97
C ASN A 108 -2.80 -33.14 29.64
N ALA A 109 -3.93 -32.69 29.12
CA ALA A 109 -4.70 -31.59 29.71
C ALA A 109 -5.29 -32.03 31.07
N ILE A 110 -5.81 -33.27 31.15
CA ILE A 110 -6.33 -33.83 32.42
C ILE A 110 -5.22 -33.90 33.46
N ASN A 111 -4.05 -34.40 33.09
CA ASN A 111 -2.92 -34.54 34.01
C ASN A 111 -2.39 -33.18 34.50
N LEU A 112 -2.33 -32.17 33.59
CA LEU A 112 -1.97 -30.81 33.94
C LEU A 112 -2.94 -30.23 34.99
N VAL A 113 -4.24 -30.35 34.75
CA VAL A 113 -5.26 -29.84 35.66
C VAL A 113 -5.17 -30.56 37.02
N LYS A 114 -5.00 -31.89 37.04
CA LYS A 114 -4.82 -32.66 38.30
C LYS A 114 -3.60 -32.18 39.08
N THR A 115 -2.48 -31.89 38.41
CA THR A 115 -1.29 -31.37 39.10
C THR A 115 -1.56 -30.00 39.71
N LEU A 116 -2.25 -29.10 39.00
CA LEU A 116 -2.58 -27.77 39.51
C LEU A 116 -3.62 -27.81 40.66
N GLN A 117 -4.48 -28.83 40.70
CA GLN A 117 -5.47 -29.01 41.76
C GLN A 117 -4.87 -29.35 43.13
N HIS A 118 -3.58 -29.66 43.22
CA HIS A 118 -2.92 -29.81 44.53
C HIS A 118 -2.85 -28.51 45.33
N ASP A 119 -2.70 -27.37 44.63
CA ASP A 119 -2.49 -26.05 45.23
C ASP A 119 -3.62 -25.06 44.95
N LEU A 120 -4.43 -25.32 43.93
CA LEU A 120 -5.43 -24.38 43.43
C LEU A 120 -6.78 -25.07 43.26
N ASP A 121 -7.86 -24.33 43.46
CA ASP A 121 -9.21 -24.78 43.12
C ASP A 121 -9.47 -24.72 41.61
N ILE A 122 -10.45 -25.47 41.14
CA ILE A 122 -10.74 -25.62 39.72
C ILE A 122 -11.16 -24.31 39.04
N VAL A 123 -11.83 -23.38 39.75
CA VAL A 123 -12.26 -22.11 39.24
C VAL A 123 -11.07 -21.19 39.03
N THR A 124 -10.14 -21.16 39.99
CA THR A 124 -8.88 -20.43 39.88
C THR A 124 -8.04 -20.94 38.69
N ILE A 125 -7.92 -22.27 38.55
CA ILE A 125 -7.23 -22.88 37.41
C ILE A 125 -7.86 -22.43 36.07
N ALA A 126 -9.18 -22.48 36.00
CA ALA A 126 -9.90 -22.06 34.78
C ALA A 126 -9.65 -20.57 34.44
N HIS A 127 -9.66 -19.69 35.45
CA HIS A 127 -9.36 -18.28 35.24
C HIS A 127 -7.91 -18.03 34.77
N LEU A 128 -6.94 -18.74 35.39
CA LEU A 128 -5.53 -18.62 34.98
C LEU A 128 -5.30 -19.11 33.56
N LEU A 129 -5.85 -20.26 33.19
CA LEU A 129 -5.76 -20.78 31.83
C LEU A 129 -6.45 -19.85 30.81
N ALA A 130 -7.64 -19.34 31.15
CA ALA A 130 -8.33 -18.34 30.29
C ALA A 130 -7.51 -17.06 30.13
N SER A 131 -6.85 -16.58 31.19
CA SER A 131 -5.98 -15.41 31.14
C SER A 131 -4.79 -15.61 30.21
N LEU A 132 -4.11 -16.74 30.26
CA LEU A 132 -3.00 -17.10 29.39
C LEU A 132 -3.45 -17.10 27.90
N VAL A 133 -4.58 -17.73 27.62
CA VAL A 133 -5.14 -17.77 26.26
C VAL A 133 -5.55 -16.38 25.80
N GLN A 134 -6.09 -15.52 26.67
CA GLN A 134 -6.45 -14.15 26.34
C GLN A 134 -5.23 -13.27 26.06
N GLU A 135 -4.13 -13.41 26.81
CA GLU A 135 -2.89 -12.68 26.57
C GLU A 135 -2.32 -12.97 25.18
N GLU A 136 -2.33 -14.23 24.74
CA GLU A 136 -1.89 -14.61 23.39
C GLU A 136 -2.79 -14.02 22.29
N ASN A 137 -4.08 -13.82 22.56
CA ASN A 137 -5.06 -13.32 21.61
C ASN A 137 -5.31 -11.81 21.73
N PHE A 138 -4.61 -11.11 22.62
CA PHE A 138 -4.82 -9.69 22.86
C PHE A 138 -4.42 -8.83 21.65
N VAL A 139 -5.35 -7.99 21.20
CA VAL A 139 -5.14 -7.05 20.08
C VAL A 139 -4.48 -5.78 20.59
N LYS A 140 -3.20 -5.60 20.28
CA LYS A 140 -2.47 -4.35 20.59
C LYS A 140 -2.72 -3.32 19.48
N GLY A 141 -2.85 -2.06 19.84
CA GLY A 141 -2.97 -0.97 18.87
C GLY A 141 -3.93 0.12 19.31
N LYS A 142 -4.18 1.07 18.39
CA LYS A 142 -5.15 2.15 18.59
C LYS A 142 -6.58 1.59 18.47
N ASP A 143 -7.53 2.22 19.16
CA ASP A 143 -8.92 1.78 19.14
C ASP A 143 -9.54 1.88 17.74
N ASN A 144 -9.25 2.96 17.03
CA ASN A 144 -9.71 3.18 15.66
C ASN A 144 -8.52 3.41 14.73
N ILE A 145 -8.55 2.78 13.57
CA ILE A 145 -7.62 2.97 12.47
C ILE A 145 -8.46 3.31 11.24
N GLY A 146 -8.19 4.48 10.62
CA GLY A 146 -8.94 4.92 9.45
C GLY A 146 -10.13 5.81 9.78
N LEU A 147 -11.06 5.90 8.84
CA LEU A 147 -12.22 6.77 8.86
C LEU A 147 -13.50 5.95 9.01
N GLY A 148 -14.51 6.52 9.65
CA GLY A 148 -15.85 5.94 9.73
C GLY A 148 -16.58 5.93 8.38
N LEU A 149 -17.65 5.13 8.26
CA LEU A 149 -18.45 5.03 7.02
C LEU A 149 -18.93 6.39 6.52
N GLU A 150 -19.50 7.21 7.40
CA GLU A 150 -20.02 8.53 7.06
C GLU A 150 -18.92 9.46 6.53
N GLU A 151 -17.75 9.44 7.14
CA GLU A 151 -16.60 10.24 6.69
C GLU A 151 -16.09 9.77 5.33
N ILE A 152 -16.08 8.46 5.09
CA ILE A 152 -15.68 7.86 3.81
C ILE A 152 -16.67 8.25 2.73
N GLU A 153 -17.97 8.16 2.97
CA GLU A 153 -19.03 8.54 2.03
C GLU A 153 -18.92 10.01 1.65
N LEU A 154 -18.75 10.90 2.64
CA LEU A 154 -18.53 12.34 2.41
C LEU A 154 -17.28 12.62 1.57
N LEU A 155 -16.20 11.87 1.79
CA LEU A 155 -14.96 12.03 1.00
C LEU A 155 -15.15 11.55 -0.43
N ILE A 156 -15.83 10.43 -0.62
CA ILE A 156 -16.15 9.91 -1.96
C ILE A 156 -17.01 10.91 -2.71
N GLU A 157 -18.04 11.44 -2.06
CA GLU A 157 -18.96 12.43 -2.65
C GLU A 157 -18.20 13.71 -3.05
N ARG A 158 -17.38 14.28 -2.17
CA ARG A 158 -16.53 15.43 -2.47
C ARG A 158 -15.54 15.15 -3.62
N ALA A 159 -14.97 13.96 -3.66
CA ALA A 159 -14.07 13.58 -4.75
C ALA A 159 -14.79 13.46 -6.10
N MET A 160 -16.08 13.14 -6.10
CA MET A 160 -16.94 13.10 -7.28
C MET A 160 -17.39 14.50 -7.72
N GLN A 161 -17.83 15.36 -6.78
CA GLN A 161 -18.29 16.73 -7.07
C GLN A 161 -17.18 17.61 -7.66
N ASN A 162 -15.95 17.44 -7.24
CA ASN A 162 -14.79 18.15 -7.82
C ASN A 162 -14.48 17.76 -9.29
N ARG A 163 -15.21 16.83 -9.90
CA ARG A 163 -15.16 16.53 -11.33
C ARG A 163 -15.91 17.55 -12.19
N ASP A 164 -17.00 18.12 -11.70
CA ASP A 164 -17.84 19.03 -12.49
C ASP A 164 -17.38 20.49 -12.41
N GLY A 165 -16.54 20.86 -11.42
CA GLY A 165 -16.02 22.22 -11.24
C GLY A 165 -14.72 22.55 -12.00
N GLY A 166 -14.05 21.57 -12.61
CA GLY A 166 -12.72 21.73 -13.23
C GLY A 166 -12.69 22.24 -14.68
N GLY A 167 -13.83 22.64 -15.26
CA GLY A 167 -13.95 23.12 -16.63
C GLY A 167 -13.87 24.65 -16.80
N GLY A 168 -13.53 25.42 -15.79
CA GLY A 168 -13.40 26.88 -15.84
C GLY A 168 -12.14 27.30 -16.61
N ARG A 169 -12.32 27.57 -17.89
CA ARG A 169 -11.37 28.19 -18.81
C ARG A 169 -10.77 29.46 -18.21
N ASN A 170 -9.58 29.37 -17.64
CA ASN A 170 -8.77 30.57 -17.43
C ASN A 170 -8.11 30.96 -18.79
N ARG A 171 -8.92 31.48 -19.71
CA ARG A 171 -8.44 32.24 -20.83
C ARG A 171 -8.06 33.64 -20.30
N GLY A 172 -6.95 33.72 -19.61
CA GLY A 172 -6.27 34.99 -19.34
C GLY A 172 -5.80 35.57 -20.66
N GLY A 173 -6.62 36.49 -21.20
CA GLY A 173 -6.30 37.23 -22.38
C GLY A 173 -5.03 38.08 -22.15
N TYR A 174 -3.98 37.74 -22.83
CA TYR A 174 -2.88 38.67 -23.08
C TYR A 174 -3.40 39.82 -23.94
N ARG A 175 -3.90 40.88 -23.31
CA ARG A 175 -4.09 42.17 -23.96
C ARG A 175 -2.73 42.71 -24.38
N ARG A 176 -2.38 42.51 -25.64
CA ARG A 176 -1.36 43.31 -26.31
C ARG A 176 -1.81 44.77 -26.32
N ASN A 177 -1.21 45.57 -25.47
CA ASN A 177 -1.31 47.00 -25.48
C ASN A 177 -0.40 47.52 -26.66
N ARG A 178 -1.02 47.82 -27.79
CA ARG A 178 -0.43 48.60 -28.86
C ARG A 178 -0.89 50.05 -28.66
N SER A 179 -0.04 50.88 -28.19
CA SER A 179 -0.02 52.33 -28.38
C SER A 179 1.44 52.66 -28.64
N GLY A 180 1.87 53.10 -29.77
CA GLY A 180 1.53 54.25 -30.55
C GLY A 180 2.47 55.38 -30.20
N GLY A 181 3.43 55.66 -31.08
CA GLY A 181 3.90 57.01 -31.33
C GLY A 181 5.21 57.44 -30.66
N GLY A 182 6.15 57.86 -31.47
CA GLY A 182 7.15 58.82 -31.02
C GLY A 182 8.56 58.66 -31.61
N ARG A 183 8.74 59.27 -32.77
CA ARG A 183 9.95 59.75 -33.42
C ARG A 183 11.06 60.28 -32.52
N SER A 184 12.29 59.98 -32.82
CA SER A 184 13.40 60.89 -33.27
C SER A 184 14.73 60.28 -32.88
N SER A 185 15.52 59.99 -33.84
CA SER A 185 16.67 60.69 -34.43
C SER A 185 17.97 60.65 -33.66
N ARG A 186 18.96 60.12 -34.36
CA ARG A 186 20.35 60.56 -34.51
C ARG A 186 21.46 59.98 -33.62
N HIS A 187 22.46 59.52 -34.43
CA HIS A 187 23.91 59.55 -34.20
C HIS A 187 24.45 58.59 -33.13
N GLY A 188 25.41 57.83 -33.36
CA GLY A 188 26.58 57.82 -34.23
C GLY A 188 27.49 56.68 -33.91
N ARG A 189 28.12 56.18 -34.90
CA ARG A 189 29.55 55.85 -35.04
C ARG A 189 30.26 54.95 -34.04
N ASN A 190 30.76 53.89 -34.67
CA ASN A 190 32.19 53.48 -34.63
C ASN A 190 32.69 52.60 -33.47
N GLY A 191 33.40 51.58 -33.94
CA GLY A 191 34.48 50.89 -33.28
C GLY A 191 34.38 49.36 -33.41
N ARG A 192 34.79 48.74 -34.49
CA ARG A 192 36.02 47.98 -34.78
C ARG A 192 36.70 47.43 -33.54
N SER A 193 36.86 46.11 -33.45
CA SER A 193 38.01 45.26 -33.79
C SER A 193 37.90 43.93 -33.03
N SER A 194 37.89 42.79 -33.68
CA SER A 194 39.06 41.98 -34.07
C SER A 194 39.69 41.22 -32.92
N GLY A 195 39.87 39.94 -33.16
CA GLY A 195 40.88 39.08 -32.58
C GLY A 195 40.27 37.82 -31.98
N SER A 196 40.17 36.71 -32.61
CA SER A 196 41.09 35.72 -33.16
C SER A 196 41.69 34.78 -32.13
N ARG A 197 41.48 33.49 -32.47
CA ARG A 197 42.38 32.32 -32.25
C ARG A 197 42.51 31.82 -30.81
N SER A 198 42.51 30.56 -30.56
CA SER A 198 42.95 29.32 -31.17
C SER A 198 43.38 28.37 -30.05
N GLY A 199 43.28 27.12 -30.33
CA GLY A 199 44.13 26.04 -29.82
C GLY A 199 43.48 25.25 -28.68
N GLY A 200 43.21 24.03 -28.76
CA GLY A 200 43.96 22.91 -29.29
C GLY A 200 44.55 22.11 -28.16
N GLY A 201 44.22 20.87 -28.10
CA GLY A 201 44.97 19.96 -27.18
C GLY A 201 44.23 18.66 -26.88
N ARG A 202 44.42 17.70 -27.78
CA ARG A 202 44.26 16.26 -27.54
C ARG A 202 45.30 15.76 -26.52
N ARG A 203 44.99 14.69 -25.81
CA ARG A 203 45.85 13.48 -25.53
C ARG A 203 45.07 12.53 -24.64
N ASP A 204 44.75 11.43 -25.16
CA ASP A 204 45.19 10.04 -25.07
C ASP A 204 46.15 9.69 -23.93
N SER A 205 45.79 8.58 -23.25
CA SER A 205 46.60 7.40 -22.85
C SER A 205 45.80 6.61 -21.83
N ARG A 206 45.28 5.41 -22.16
CA ARG A 206 45.94 4.09 -22.22
C ARG A 206 46.75 3.76 -20.97
N ASN A 207 46.32 2.75 -20.27
CA ASN A 207 47.01 1.51 -19.80
C ASN A 207 46.25 0.97 -18.56
N GLY A 208 45.84 -0.26 -18.35
CA GLY A 208 46.50 -1.50 -18.69
C GLY A 208 46.88 -2.25 -17.40
N GLY A 209 46.43 -3.52 -17.27
CA GLY A 209 47.01 -4.49 -16.32
C GLY A 209 45.98 -5.08 -15.33
N GLN A 210 45.40 -6.29 -15.58
CA GLN A 210 45.88 -7.60 -15.12
C GLN A 210 46.10 -7.66 -13.58
N GLY A 211 45.51 -8.52 -12.77
CA GLY A 211 45.17 -9.91 -12.89
C GLY A 211 45.33 -10.58 -11.51
N ARG A 212 44.81 -11.80 -11.37
CA ARG A 212 44.98 -12.84 -10.33
C ARG A 212 43.96 -12.82 -9.19
N LYS A 213 43.06 -13.81 -9.17
CA LYS A 213 43.07 -15.26 -8.79
C LYS A 213 43.49 -15.55 -7.34
N ARG A 214 42.61 -16.36 -6.71
CA ARG A 214 42.74 -17.27 -5.55
C ARG A 214 42.36 -16.61 -4.20
N GLY A 215 41.43 -17.29 -3.57
CA GLY A 215 41.22 -18.29 -2.63
C GLY A 215 39.74 -18.62 -2.43
#